data_e2d14321d3911bf100e0a8d463373b40
#
_entry.id   e2d14321d3911bf100e0a8d463373b40
#
_cell.length_a   1.000
_cell.length_b   1.000
_cell.length_c   1.000
_cell.angle_alpha   90.00
_cell.angle_beta   90.00
_cell.angle_gamma   90.00
#
_symmetry.space_group_name_H-M   'P 1'
#
loop_
_entity.id
_entity.type
_entity.pdbx_description
1 polymer ?
#
loop_
_entity_poly.entity_id
_entity_poly.type
_entity_poly.pdbx_seq_one_letter_code
_entity_poly.pdbx_strand_id
1 'polypeptide(L)'
;MIIEYSKITDMRKFLKVILTVVLTAFCLQGVGQTAVRDKYTVKKKDTLYGIAKKHDITVDELIEANPEMKVDGYQLKKGDTVLIPYAKGQKGESKKSPKAAFSGNTIHVGIMLPLHNVDGDGKRMTEYYRGILMACDSLRAQGLNTDIHAWNVNIDSDITQFMSDPAAGKCDIIFGPLYTKQVHALAEFCRARDIKMVIPFSINGDDVALYKQIYQVYQTNDRLTNSSIESFMKRFPNARPVFIDCNDKTSNKGKFTFGLRTRLESKNIQYGITNLNSSDDLFAKQFSTTQQNVVILNTARSPELTQAIKKLETLRAYHPFMKLTLFGYTEWMMYLGIDEQKFHNFDAYIPSTFYYNPADSRTKSLTQAYTRWFHTDMQQSLPRFAITGYDHAQFFLRGMAKYGKAFKGAKAQSDYRPLQVPLVFKQIGSAGMQNDFFQLVHFLPNGNIEAITY
;
A
#
# COMPACT_ATOMS: atom_id res chain seq x y z
N MET A 1 51.86 -58.35 16.25
CA MET A 1 50.46 -58.42 16.71
C MET A 1 50.15 -57.53 17.93
N ILE A 2 51.10 -56.85 18.55
CA ILE A 2 50.88 -55.94 19.71
C ILE A 2 50.77 -54.44 19.28
N ILE A 3 51.27 -54.06 18.12
CA ILE A 3 51.30 -52.65 17.62
C ILE A 3 49.92 -52.25 16.98
N GLU A 4 49.14 -53.18 16.46
CA GLU A 4 47.85 -52.87 15.85
C GLU A 4 46.74 -52.65 16.89
N TYR A 5 46.79 -53.25 18.05
CA TYR A 5 45.79 -53.08 19.13
C TYR A 5 45.84 -51.69 19.78
N SER A 6 47.03 -51.10 19.85
CA SER A 6 47.25 -49.78 20.44
C SER A 6 46.61 -48.67 19.57
N LYS A 7 46.76 -48.76 18.24
CA LYS A 7 46.15 -47.78 17.28
C LYS A 7 44.64 -47.78 17.26
N ILE A 8 44.02 -48.94 17.42
CA ILE A 8 42.54 -49.08 17.41
C ILE A 8 41.96 -48.52 18.73
N THR A 9 42.65 -48.64 19.82
CA THR A 9 42.19 -48.13 21.13
C THR A 9 42.30 -46.58 21.20
N ASP A 10 43.31 -46.02 20.60
CA ASP A 10 43.48 -44.54 20.51
C ASP A 10 42.50 -43.92 19.50
N MET A 11 42.20 -44.58 18.41
CA MET A 11 41.18 -44.16 17.44
C MET A 11 39.77 -44.16 18.03
N ARG A 12 39.43 -45.16 18.90
CA ARG A 12 38.17 -45.20 19.62
C ARG A 12 38.07 -44.14 20.71
N LYS A 13 39.15 -43.79 21.37
CA LYS A 13 39.22 -42.63 22.31
C LYS A 13 39.06 -41.32 21.56
N PHE A 14 39.75 -41.15 20.44
CA PHE A 14 39.64 -39.95 19.58
C PHE A 14 38.26 -39.76 19.03
N LEU A 15 37.59 -40.84 18.57
CA LEU A 15 36.21 -40.82 18.09
C LEU A 15 35.20 -40.50 19.18
N LYS A 16 35.41 -40.99 20.43
CA LYS A 16 34.59 -40.62 21.57
C LYS A 16 34.74 -39.14 21.97
N VAL A 17 35.94 -38.60 21.93
CA VAL A 17 36.21 -37.16 22.20
C VAL A 17 35.56 -36.30 21.11
N ILE A 18 35.66 -36.64 19.83
CA ILE A 18 35.00 -35.94 18.73
C ILE A 18 33.48 -36.03 18.86
N LEU A 19 32.92 -37.19 19.21
CA LEU A 19 31.49 -37.38 19.43
C LEU A 19 30.98 -36.55 20.61
N THR A 20 31.77 -36.45 21.70
CA THR A 20 31.44 -35.64 22.87
C THR A 20 31.53 -34.16 22.56
N VAL A 21 32.54 -33.72 21.80
CA VAL A 21 32.68 -32.30 21.37
C VAL A 21 31.57 -31.91 20.39
N VAL A 22 31.17 -32.82 19.49
CA VAL A 22 30.04 -32.57 18.57
C VAL A 22 28.72 -32.55 19.35
N LEU A 23 28.50 -33.42 20.34
CA LEU A 23 27.31 -33.38 21.19
C LEU A 23 27.27 -32.11 22.08
N THR A 24 28.43 -31.67 22.62
CA THR A 24 28.47 -30.42 23.42
C THR A 24 28.35 -29.18 22.54
N ALA A 25 28.86 -29.21 21.30
CA ALA A 25 28.63 -28.11 20.34
C ALA A 25 27.18 -28.01 19.88
N PHE A 26 26.46 -29.14 19.78
CA PHE A 26 25.02 -29.15 19.50
C PHE A 26 24.17 -28.65 20.69
N CYS A 27 24.65 -28.82 21.93
CA CYS A 27 24.00 -28.28 23.14
C CYS A 27 24.28 -26.79 23.37
N LEU A 28 25.26 -26.18 22.67
CA LEU A 28 25.61 -24.75 22.77
C LEU A 28 24.96 -23.87 21.71
N GLN A 29 24.22 -24.44 20.77
CA GLN A 29 23.24 -23.66 20.01
C GLN A 29 22.02 -23.47 20.90
N GLY A 30 22.15 -22.65 21.92
CA GLY A 30 21.05 -22.09 22.67
C GLY A 30 20.19 -21.27 21.71
N VAL A 31 19.27 -21.92 21.03
CA VAL A 31 18.04 -21.26 20.59
C VAL A 31 17.50 -20.61 21.87
N GLY A 32 17.59 -19.29 21.96
CA GLY A 32 17.09 -18.55 23.11
C GLY A 32 15.64 -18.95 23.30
N GLN A 33 15.38 -19.87 24.26
CA GLN A 33 14.01 -20.26 24.59
C GLN A 33 13.30 -19.01 25.05
N THR A 34 12.41 -18.52 24.21
CA THR A 34 11.50 -17.43 24.55
C THR A 34 10.81 -17.84 25.83
N ALA A 35 11.03 -17.13 26.94
CA ALA A 35 10.45 -17.51 28.21
C ALA A 35 8.93 -17.47 28.08
N VAL A 36 8.30 -18.61 28.32
CA VAL A 36 6.86 -18.80 28.24
C VAL A 36 6.21 -18.26 29.51
N ARG A 37 5.24 -17.36 29.38
CA ARG A 37 4.44 -16.81 30.48
C ARG A 37 3.25 -17.68 30.79
N ASP A 38 2.58 -18.19 29.73
CA ASP A 38 1.33 -18.94 29.87
C ASP A 38 1.12 -19.88 28.68
N LYS A 39 0.14 -20.79 28.81
CA LYS A 39 -0.35 -21.66 27.72
C LYS A 39 -1.81 -21.36 27.47
N TYR A 40 -2.16 -21.10 26.21
CA TYR A 40 -3.52 -20.79 25.80
C TYR A 40 -4.09 -21.91 24.93
N THR A 41 -5.30 -22.39 25.23
CA THR A 41 -6.03 -23.34 24.38
C THR A 41 -6.91 -22.56 23.40
N VAL A 42 -6.70 -22.76 22.11
CA VAL A 42 -7.41 -22.09 21.02
C VAL A 42 -8.89 -22.41 21.03
N LYS A 43 -9.72 -21.38 20.99
CA LYS A 43 -11.19 -21.46 20.94
C LYS A 43 -11.71 -21.33 19.51
N LYS A 44 -12.98 -21.64 19.31
CA LYS A 44 -13.66 -21.42 18.02
C LYS A 44 -13.62 -19.92 17.66
N LYS A 45 -13.20 -19.59 16.44
CA LYS A 45 -13.03 -18.22 15.91
C LYS A 45 -11.82 -17.45 16.44
N ASP A 46 -10.95 -18.03 17.25
CA ASP A 46 -9.68 -17.37 17.58
C ASP A 46 -8.82 -17.16 16.34
N THR A 47 -8.08 -16.06 16.33
CA THR A 47 -7.07 -15.72 15.33
C THR A 47 -5.75 -15.44 16.02
N LEU A 48 -4.62 -15.56 15.31
CA LEU A 48 -3.31 -15.18 15.85
C LEU A 48 -3.32 -13.76 16.40
N TYR A 49 -3.91 -12.81 15.67
CA TYR A 49 -4.07 -11.44 16.13
C TYR A 49 -4.91 -11.33 17.41
N GLY A 50 -6.05 -12.02 17.48
CA GLY A 50 -6.94 -11.99 18.63
C GLY A 50 -6.27 -12.56 19.90
N ILE A 51 -5.52 -13.67 19.75
CA ILE A 51 -4.75 -14.28 20.86
C ILE A 51 -3.64 -13.33 21.30
N ALA A 52 -2.84 -12.80 20.37
CA ALA A 52 -1.76 -11.88 20.68
C ALA A 52 -2.28 -10.61 21.39
N LYS A 53 -3.37 -10.01 20.89
CA LYS A 53 -4.03 -8.86 21.49
C LYS A 53 -4.50 -9.15 22.92
N LYS A 54 -5.15 -10.31 23.14
CA LYS A 54 -5.65 -10.73 24.46
C LYS A 54 -4.57 -10.86 25.52
N HIS A 55 -3.36 -11.18 25.10
CA HIS A 55 -2.23 -11.41 25.99
C HIS A 55 -1.19 -10.27 26.00
N ASP A 56 -1.51 -9.13 25.37
CA ASP A 56 -0.66 -7.93 25.27
C ASP A 56 0.74 -8.20 24.68
N ILE A 57 0.79 -9.06 23.66
CA ILE A 57 1.99 -9.37 22.88
C ILE A 57 1.73 -9.11 21.40
N THR A 58 2.79 -8.92 20.61
CA THR A 58 2.65 -8.82 19.15
C THR A 58 2.44 -10.18 18.52
N VAL A 59 1.90 -10.22 17.30
CA VAL A 59 1.72 -11.48 16.56
C VAL A 59 3.08 -12.13 16.27
N ASP A 60 4.11 -11.32 15.95
CA ASP A 60 5.46 -11.84 15.73
C ASP A 60 6.05 -12.49 17.00
N GLU A 61 5.83 -11.89 18.20
CA GLU A 61 6.23 -12.52 19.48
C GLU A 61 5.52 -13.84 19.71
N LEU A 62 4.22 -13.91 19.37
CA LEU A 62 3.44 -15.15 19.49
C LEU A 62 4.01 -16.22 18.54
N ILE A 63 4.29 -15.91 17.29
CA ILE A 63 4.86 -16.81 16.30
C ILE A 63 6.29 -17.24 16.68
N GLU A 64 7.11 -16.34 17.22
CA GLU A 64 8.46 -16.66 17.68
C GLU A 64 8.44 -17.70 18.82
N ALA A 65 7.45 -17.61 19.70
CA ALA A 65 7.27 -18.57 20.81
C ALA A 65 6.68 -19.92 20.39
N ASN A 66 6.11 -20.00 19.18
CA ASN A 66 5.44 -21.19 18.63
C ASN A 66 6.01 -21.51 17.23
N PRO A 67 7.18 -22.18 17.16
CA PRO A 67 7.88 -22.40 15.88
C PRO A 67 7.07 -23.15 14.82
N GLU A 68 6.12 -23.98 15.23
CA GLU A 68 5.18 -24.69 14.36
C GLU A 68 4.33 -23.73 13.50
N MET A 69 4.10 -22.51 13.98
CA MET A 69 3.38 -21.47 13.25
C MET A 69 4.18 -20.86 12.08
N LYS A 70 5.48 -21.19 11.98
CA LYS A 70 6.35 -20.73 10.87
C LYS A 70 6.30 -21.66 9.66
N VAL A 71 5.69 -22.83 9.83
CA VAL A 71 5.62 -23.85 8.77
C VAL A 71 4.57 -23.45 7.73
N ASP A 72 4.92 -23.56 6.45
CA ASP A 72 3.98 -23.28 5.36
C ASP A 72 2.73 -24.18 5.48
N GLY A 73 1.57 -23.56 5.31
CA GLY A 73 0.28 -24.26 5.44
C GLY A 73 -0.23 -24.45 6.86
N TYR A 74 0.46 -23.94 7.89
CA TYR A 74 -0.06 -23.97 9.27
C TYR A 74 -1.41 -23.29 9.36
N GLN A 75 -2.34 -23.92 10.05
CA GLN A 75 -3.66 -23.38 10.35
C GLN A 75 -3.97 -23.56 11.84
N LEU A 76 -4.28 -22.44 12.50
CA LEU A 76 -4.71 -22.45 13.90
C LEU A 76 -6.04 -23.19 14.03
N LYS A 77 -6.08 -24.27 14.84
CA LYS A 77 -7.28 -25.10 15.03
C LYS A 77 -7.79 -24.99 16.46
N LYS A 78 -9.11 -25.10 16.62
CA LYS A 78 -9.73 -25.20 17.94
C LYS A 78 -9.12 -26.40 18.71
N GLY A 79 -8.66 -26.16 19.91
CA GLY A 79 -8.03 -27.15 20.79
C GLY A 79 -6.50 -27.15 20.75
N ASP A 80 -5.88 -26.46 19.79
CA ASP A 80 -4.43 -26.31 19.78
C ASP A 80 -3.95 -25.59 21.04
N THR A 81 -2.77 -25.95 21.53
CA THR A 81 -2.15 -25.27 22.67
C THR A 81 -1.10 -24.30 22.13
N VAL A 82 -1.27 -23.03 22.44
CA VAL A 82 -0.37 -21.94 22.01
C VAL A 82 0.41 -21.44 23.22
N LEU A 83 1.73 -21.34 23.08
CA LEU A 83 2.63 -20.79 24.10
C LEU A 83 2.57 -19.26 24.07
N ILE A 84 2.30 -18.65 25.20
CA ILE A 84 2.26 -17.20 25.36
C ILE A 84 3.58 -16.73 25.97
N PRO A 85 4.43 -15.98 25.25
CA PRO A 85 5.68 -15.46 25.80
C PRO A 85 5.44 -14.27 26.74
N TYR A 86 6.47 -13.87 27.47
CA TYR A 86 6.51 -12.53 28.06
C TYR A 86 6.71 -11.51 26.95
N ALA A 87 6.03 -10.37 27.01
CA ALA A 87 6.28 -9.26 26.08
C ALA A 87 7.76 -8.81 26.18
N LYS A 88 8.39 -8.51 25.04
CA LYS A 88 9.79 -8.03 25.01
C LYS A 88 9.90 -6.74 25.84
N GLY A 89 10.59 -6.82 26.99
CA GLY A 89 10.75 -5.71 27.95
C GLY A 89 10.22 -5.98 29.37
N GLN A 90 9.50 -7.08 29.62
CA GLN A 90 9.00 -7.43 30.95
C GLN A 90 9.92 -8.35 31.78
N LYS A 91 11.08 -8.75 31.28
CA LYS A 91 12.11 -9.41 32.11
C LYS A 91 12.98 -8.37 32.78
N GLY A 92 12.84 -8.25 34.10
CA GLY A 92 13.65 -7.70 35.17
C GLY A 92 15.04 -7.11 34.94
N GLU A 93 15.31 -6.45 33.83
CA GLU A 93 16.47 -5.59 33.62
C GLU A 93 16.02 -4.28 33.01
N SER A 94 16.23 -3.19 33.74
CA SER A 94 15.92 -1.82 33.34
C SER A 94 16.80 -1.36 32.16
N LYS A 95 16.56 -1.87 30.97
CA LYS A 95 16.83 -1.10 29.75
C LYS A 95 15.63 -0.19 29.56
N LYS A 96 15.84 1.12 29.64
CA LYS A 96 14.83 2.15 29.36
C LYS A 96 14.04 1.71 28.13
N SER A 97 12.80 1.25 28.34
CA SER A 97 11.83 1.05 27.28
C SER A 97 11.81 2.32 26.45
N PRO A 98 11.79 2.24 25.10
CA PRO A 98 11.51 3.44 24.32
C PRO A 98 10.29 4.09 24.94
N LYS A 99 10.37 5.40 25.30
CA LYS A 99 9.19 6.13 25.80
C LYS A 99 8.05 5.80 24.87
N ALA A 100 6.93 5.28 25.40
CA ALA A 100 5.74 5.00 24.61
C ALA A 100 5.45 6.25 23.77
N ALA A 101 5.45 6.11 22.44
CA ALA A 101 5.27 7.24 21.54
C ALA A 101 3.85 7.82 21.68
N PHE A 102 2.94 7.01 22.23
CA PHE A 102 1.55 7.37 22.47
C PHE A 102 1.17 7.06 23.92
N SER A 103 0.53 8.03 24.57
CA SER A 103 -0.13 7.86 25.86
C SER A 103 -1.55 8.41 25.71
N GLY A 104 -2.56 7.56 25.80
CA GLY A 104 -3.93 8.01 25.60
C GLY A 104 -4.96 6.88 25.68
N ASN A 105 -6.21 7.26 25.46
CA ASN A 105 -7.33 6.32 25.44
C ASN A 105 -7.22 5.35 24.24
N THR A 106 -7.80 4.15 24.40
CA THR A 106 -7.98 3.21 23.30
C THR A 106 -8.82 3.82 22.19
N ILE A 107 -8.36 3.71 20.93
CA ILE A 107 -9.14 4.13 19.75
C ILE A 107 -10.03 2.97 19.30
N HIS A 108 -11.34 3.21 19.22
CA HIS A 108 -12.31 2.23 18.72
C HIS A 108 -12.44 2.33 17.21
N VAL A 109 -12.07 1.26 16.52
CA VAL A 109 -11.99 1.18 15.06
C VAL A 109 -13.08 0.27 14.51
N GLY A 110 -13.94 0.81 13.66
CA GLY A 110 -14.95 0.06 12.92
C GLY A 110 -14.48 -0.26 11.50
N ILE A 111 -14.80 -1.44 11.02
CA ILE A 111 -14.59 -1.87 9.63
C ILE A 111 -15.94 -2.29 9.07
N MET A 112 -16.48 -1.55 8.10
CA MET A 112 -17.75 -1.86 7.44
C MET A 112 -17.51 -2.06 5.94
N LEU A 113 -17.04 -3.24 5.57
CA LEU A 113 -16.61 -3.62 4.23
C LEU A 113 -17.08 -5.05 3.90
N PRO A 114 -17.15 -5.46 2.61
CA PRO A 114 -17.38 -6.86 2.27
C PRO A 114 -16.16 -7.70 2.65
N LEU A 115 -16.29 -8.53 3.69
CA LEU A 115 -15.20 -9.32 4.27
C LEU A 115 -15.46 -10.81 4.03
N HIS A 116 -15.24 -11.28 2.80
CA HIS A 116 -15.47 -12.67 2.40
C HIS A 116 -14.57 -13.09 1.24
N ASN A 117 -14.57 -14.38 0.90
CA ASN A 117 -13.74 -14.95 -0.18
C ASN A 117 -14.54 -15.34 -1.43
N VAL A 118 -15.80 -14.88 -1.56
CA VAL A 118 -16.70 -15.29 -2.64
C VAL A 118 -16.35 -14.61 -3.95
N ASP A 119 -16.18 -13.30 -3.93
CA ASP A 119 -15.89 -12.48 -5.11
C ASP A 119 -14.62 -11.64 -4.98
N GLY A 120 -14.34 -10.83 -6.02
CA GLY A 120 -13.17 -9.97 -6.06
C GLY A 120 -13.21 -8.85 -5.04
N ASP A 121 -14.39 -8.27 -4.76
CA ASP A 121 -14.53 -7.19 -3.78
C ASP A 121 -14.26 -7.71 -2.37
N GLY A 122 -14.87 -8.83 -2.01
CA GLY A 122 -14.66 -9.46 -0.71
C GLY A 122 -13.20 -9.83 -0.47
N LYS A 123 -12.53 -10.44 -1.48
CA LYS A 123 -11.12 -10.80 -1.40
C LYS A 123 -10.22 -9.58 -1.21
N ARG A 124 -10.45 -8.51 -1.98
CA ARG A 124 -9.69 -7.24 -1.88
C ARG A 124 -9.89 -6.57 -0.53
N MET A 125 -11.12 -6.49 -0.04
CA MET A 125 -11.41 -5.84 1.23
C MET A 125 -10.95 -6.67 2.44
N THR A 126 -10.96 -8.00 2.34
CA THR A 126 -10.33 -8.86 3.34
C THR A 126 -8.82 -8.62 3.43
N GLU A 127 -8.15 -8.46 2.29
CA GLU A 127 -6.72 -8.12 2.26
C GLU A 127 -6.45 -6.73 2.84
N TYR A 128 -7.26 -5.74 2.47
CA TYR A 128 -7.20 -4.38 3.05
C TYR A 128 -7.37 -4.40 4.58
N TYR A 129 -8.36 -5.15 5.08
CA TYR A 129 -8.59 -5.32 6.51
C TYR A 129 -7.38 -5.98 7.22
N ARG A 130 -6.77 -7.00 6.62
CA ARG A 130 -5.54 -7.61 7.14
C ARG A 130 -4.42 -6.58 7.31
N GLY A 131 -4.27 -5.68 6.35
CA GLY A 131 -3.34 -4.55 6.45
C GLY A 131 -3.63 -3.63 7.64
N ILE A 132 -4.91 -3.32 7.90
CA ILE A 132 -5.32 -2.53 9.08
C ILE A 132 -4.92 -3.27 10.38
N LEU A 133 -5.15 -4.58 10.47
CA LEU A 133 -4.76 -5.38 11.64
C LEU A 133 -3.24 -5.31 11.90
N MET A 134 -2.42 -5.43 10.84
CA MET A 134 -0.96 -5.31 10.96
C MET A 134 -0.54 -3.90 11.41
N ALA A 135 -1.21 -2.86 10.93
CA ALA A 135 -0.96 -1.50 11.40
C ALA A 135 -1.30 -1.32 12.89
N CYS A 136 -2.45 -1.85 13.32
CA CYS A 136 -2.88 -1.80 14.72
C CYS A 136 -1.90 -2.55 15.64
N ASP A 137 -1.37 -3.70 15.22
CA ASP A 137 -0.36 -4.44 15.98
C ASP A 137 0.96 -3.66 16.08
N SER A 138 1.42 -3.08 14.96
CA SER A 138 2.60 -2.21 14.93
C SER A 138 2.44 -0.97 15.83
N LEU A 139 1.26 -0.37 15.87
CA LEU A 139 0.95 0.79 16.71
C LEU A 139 0.86 0.41 18.18
N ARG A 140 0.32 -0.76 18.50
CA ARG A 140 0.30 -1.29 19.87
C ARG A 140 1.71 -1.47 20.44
N ALA A 141 2.65 -1.98 19.62
CA ALA A 141 4.06 -2.07 20.01
C ALA A 141 4.68 -0.69 20.33
N GLN A 142 4.05 0.42 19.88
CA GLN A 142 4.44 1.80 20.16
C GLN A 142 3.60 2.45 21.26
N GLY A 143 2.72 1.69 21.91
CA GLY A 143 1.87 2.16 23.02
C GLY A 143 0.51 2.71 22.64
N LEU A 144 0.09 2.60 21.36
CA LEU A 144 -1.24 3.01 20.91
C LEU A 144 -2.19 1.82 20.90
N ASN A 145 -3.16 1.82 21.80
CA ASN A 145 -4.15 0.75 21.90
C ASN A 145 -5.34 0.99 20.96
N THR A 146 -5.80 -0.09 20.32
CA THR A 146 -6.98 -0.05 19.44
C THR A 146 -7.96 -1.17 19.83
N ASP A 147 -9.26 -0.87 19.74
CA ASP A 147 -10.33 -1.86 19.81
C ASP A 147 -11.05 -1.93 18.46
N ILE A 148 -11.02 -3.12 17.82
CA ILE A 148 -11.40 -3.30 16.43
C ILE A 148 -12.66 -4.15 16.34
N HIS A 149 -13.67 -3.62 15.68
CA HIS A 149 -14.91 -4.31 15.33
C HIS A 149 -15.07 -4.35 13.82
N ALA A 150 -15.32 -5.54 13.26
CA ALA A 150 -15.44 -5.73 11.82
C ALA A 150 -16.78 -6.37 11.47
N TRP A 151 -17.48 -5.73 10.53
CA TRP A 151 -18.77 -6.20 10.00
C TRP A 151 -18.62 -6.50 8.51
N ASN A 152 -19.11 -7.67 8.10
CA ASN A 152 -19.14 -8.06 6.69
C ASN A 152 -20.34 -7.41 6.01
N VAL A 153 -20.11 -6.29 5.32
CA VAL A 153 -21.16 -5.48 4.66
C VAL A 153 -21.07 -5.67 3.15
N ASN A 154 -21.90 -6.57 2.63
CA ASN A 154 -21.96 -6.88 1.20
C ASN A 154 -22.69 -5.80 0.41
N ILE A 155 -22.62 -5.87 -0.94
CA ILE A 155 -23.26 -4.91 -1.83
C ILE A 155 -24.77 -4.81 -1.56
N ASP A 156 -25.46 -5.91 -1.32
CA ASP A 156 -26.92 -5.94 -1.11
C ASP A 156 -27.33 -5.85 0.37
N SER A 157 -26.35 -5.70 1.28
CA SER A 157 -26.65 -5.53 2.70
C SER A 157 -27.30 -4.17 2.96
N ASP A 158 -28.34 -4.18 3.79
CA ASP A 158 -28.79 -2.95 4.45
C ASP A 158 -27.80 -2.61 5.57
N ILE A 159 -27.01 -1.55 5.35
CA ILE A 159 -25.98 -1.12 6.30
C ILE A 159 -26.56 -0.71 7.66
N THR A 160 -27.85 -0.33 7.73
CA THR A 160 -28.49 0.10 8.97
C THR A 160 -28.55 -1.02 10.01
N GLN A 161 -28.60 -2.28 9.57
CA GLN A 161 -28.55 -3.45 10.48
C GLN A 161 -27.26 -3.51 11.28
N PHE A 162 -26.14 -3.16 10.68
CA PHE A 162 -24.84 -3.15 11.36
C PHE A 162 -24.67 -1.93 12.29
N MET A 163 -25.32 -0.81 11.97
CA MET A 163 -25.34 0.39 12.79
C MET A 163 -26.15 0.22 14.08
N SER A 164 -27.00 -0.83 14.16
CA SER A 164 -27.75 -1.19 15.37
C SER A 164 -26.89 -1.91 16.42
N ASP A 165 -25.68 -2.38 16.03
CA ASP A 165 -24.74 -2.96 17.00
C ASP A 165 -24.21 -1.85 17.92
N PRO A 166 -24.32 -2.01 19.25
CA PRO A 166 -23.79 -1.02 20.20
C PRO A 166 -22.29 -0.71 20.03
N ALA A 167 -21.51 -1.65 19.49
CA ALA A 167 -20.10 -1.44 19.20
C ALA A 167 -19.89 -0.43 18.08
N ALA A 168 -20.77 -0.39 17.06
CA ALA A 168 -20.68 0.59 15.98
C ALA A 168 -20.82 2.02 16.49
N GLY A 169 -21.73 2.24 17.45
CA GLY A 169 -21.94 3.55 18.07
C GLY A 169 -20.80 4.06 18.95
N LYS A 170 -19.88 3.17 19.34
CA LYS A 170 -18.71 3.49 20.17
C LYS A 170 -17.44 3.71 19.35
N CYS A 171 -17.49 3.52 18.04
CA CYS A 171 -16.32 3.75 17.18
C CYS A 171 -15.91 5.24 17.18
N ASP A 172 -14.61 5.48 17.16
CA ASP A 172 -14.02 6.81 16.91
C ASP A 172 -13.81 7.04 15.41
N ILE A 173 -13.60 5.94 14.67
CA ILE A 173 -13.38 5.93 13.24
C ILE A 173 -13.96 4.65 12.61
N ILE A 174 -14.57 4.78 11.44
CA ILE A 174 -15.06 3.66 10.63
C ILE A 174 -14.40 3.70 9.25
N PHE A 175 -13.76 2.59 8.85
CA PHE A 175 -13.27 2.36 7.48
C PHE A 175 -14.36 1.65 6.67
N GLY A 176 -14.87 2.33 5.67
CA GLY A 176 -16.00 1.93 4.85
C GLY A 176 -16.99 3.06 4.63
N PRO A 177 -18.05 2.80 3.87
CA PRO A 177 -18.34 1.56 3.14
C PRO A 177 -17.54 1.44 1.83
N LEU A 178 -17.69 0.29 1.14
CA LEU A 178 -17.16 0.14 -0.21
C LEU A 178 -18.12 0.71 -1.26
N TYR A 179 -19.42 0.55 -1.08
CA TYR A 179 -20.42 0.83 -2.10
C TYR A 179 -21.12 2.17 -1.90
N THR A 180 -21.24 2.96 -2.99
CA THR A 180 -21.81 4.31 -2.98
C THR A 180 -23.21 4.36 -2.36
N LYS A 181 -24.07 3.37 -2.64
CA LYS A 181 -25.44 3.34 -2.11
C LYS A 181 -25.54 3.28 -0.57
N GLN A 182 -24.45 2.90 0.10
CA GLN A 182 -24.38 2.78 1.56
C GLN A 182 -23.77 4.03 2.23
N VAL A 183 -23.19 4.94 1.44
CA VAL A 183 -22.44 6.10 1.96
C VAL A 183 -23.33 7.03 2.76
N HIS A 184 -24.47 7.43 2.19
CA HIS A 184 -25.39 8.40 2.82
C HIS A 184 -25.85 7.95 4.20
N ALA A 185 -26.36 6.72 4.32
CA ALA A 185 -26.86 6.17 5.58
C ALA A 185 -25.76 6.11 6.65
N LEU A 186 -24.54 5.64 6.27
CA LEU A 186 -23.41 5.60 7.22
C LEU A 186 -22.92 7.00 7.59
N ALA A 187 -22.95 7.97 6.66
CA ALA A 187 -22.57 9.35 6.91
C ALA A 187 -23.49 10.01 7.92
N GLU A 188 -24.82 9.82 7.83
CA GLU A 188 -25.80 10.28 8.82
C GLU A 188 -25.55 9.67 10.21
N PHE A 189 -25.28 8.38 10.27
CA PHE A 189 -24.95 7.69 11.50
C PHE A 189 -23.66 8.25 12.14
N CYS A 190 -22.62 8.46 11.34
CA CYS A 190 -21.36 9.03 11.78
C CYS A 190 -21.50 10.49 12.23
N ARG A 191 -22.32 11.26 11.52
CA ARG A 191 -22.64 12.64 11.88
C ARG A 191 -23.29 12.76 13.28
N ALA A 192 -24.28 11.91 13.52
CA ALA A 192 -25.01 11.90 14.78
C ALA A 192 -24.13 11.55 16.01
N ARG A 193 -22.99 10.89 15.80
CA ARG A 193 -22.10 10.39 16.86
C ARG A 193 -20.69 10.98 16.84
N ASP A 194 -20.42 11.90 15.92
CA ASP A 194 -19.09 12.51 15.71
C ASP A 194 -17.99 11.48 15.40
N ILE A 195 -18.35 10.41 14.63
CA ILE A 195 -17.44 9.34 14.21
C ILE A 195 -16.78 9.76 12.89
N LYS A 196 -15.46 9.61 12.76
CA LYS A 196 -14.78 9.80 11.47
C LYS A 196 -15.10 8.64 10.54
N MET A 197 -15.42 8.93 9.27
CA MET A 197 -15.78 7.97 8.26
C MET A 197 -14.76 8.02 7.12
N VAL A 198 -14.00 6.96 6.92
CA VAL A 198 -13.03 6.85 5.83
C VAL A 198 -13.63 6.03 4.70
N ILE A 199 -13.83 6.67 3.54
CA ILE A 199 -14.25 6.00 2.31
C ILE A 199 -12.99 5.60 1.52
N PRO A 200 -12.56 4.32 1.57
CA PRO A 200 -11.24 3.96 1.06
C PRO A 200 -11.16 3.86 -0.46
N PHE A 201 -12.24 3.51 -1.16
CA PHE A 201 -12.20 3.15 -2.59
C PHE A 201 -13.33 3.72 -3.44
N SER A 202 -14.42 4.20 -2.87
CA SER A 202 -15.52 4.81 -3.63
C SER A 202 -15.23 6.28 -3.95
N ILE A 203 -15.68 6.74 -5.11
CA ILE A 203 -15.49 8.12 -5.59
C ILE A 203 -16.79 8.77 -6.04
N ASN A 204 -17.88 8.02 -6.12
CA ASN A 204 -19.15 8.52 -6.63
C ASN A 204 -20.04 9.06 -5.50
N GLY A 205 -20.68 10.19 -5.73
CA GLY A 205 -21.60 10.84 -4.81
C GLY A 205 -21.06 12.15 -4.23
N ASP A 206 -21.96 13.01 -3.82
CA ASP A 206 -21.69 14.37 -3.30
C ASP A 206 -21.62 14.42 -1.76
N ASP A 207 -21.79 13.28 -1.10
CA ASP A 207 -21.84 13.20 0.37
C ASP A 207 -20.60 13.78 1.04
N VAL A 208 -19.41 13.68 0.40
CA VAL A 208 -18.18 14.29 0.91
C VAL A 208 -18.31 15.82 1.06
N ALA A 209 -19.08 16.48 0.21
CA ALA A 209 -19.30 17.91 0.29
C ALA A 209 -20.34 18.32 1.35
N LEU A 210 -21.08 17.35 1.91
CA LEU A 210 -22.18 17.57 2.85
C LEU A 210 -21.82 17.19 4.29
N TYR A 211 -20.98 16.17 4.48
CA TYR A 211 -20.67 15.58 5.80
C TYR A 211 -19.22 15.78 6.21
N LYS A 212 -18.98 16.59 7.23
CA LYS A 212 -17.62 16.88 7.76
C LYS A 212 -16.88 15.67 8.34
N GLN A 213 -17.58 14.58 8.61
CA GLN A 213 -17.03 13.34 9.13
C GLN A 213 -16.36 12.50 8.03
N ILE A 214 -16.70 12.73 6.74
CA ILE A 214 -16.19 11.96 5.62
C ILE A 214 -14.75 12.33 5.29
N TYR A 215 -13.91 11.31 5.16
CA TYR A 215 -12.57 11.35 4.58
C TYR A 215 -12.56 10.46 3.33
N GLN A 216 -12.69 11.07 2.16
CA GLN A 216 -12.68 10.35 0.88
C GLN A 216 -11.25 10.22 0.38
N VAL A 217 -10.76 8.97 0.25
CA VAL A 217 -9.37 8.70 -0.15
C VAL A 217 -9.19 8.87 -1.65
N TYR A 218 -10.08 8.33 -2.47
CA TYR A 218 -9.96 8.45 -3.91
C TYR A 218 -10.37 9.84 -4.40
N GLN A 219 -9.60 10.34 -5.34
CA GLN A 219 -9.88 11.60 -6.02
C GLN A 219 -10.78 11.35 -7.24
N THR A 220 -11.58 12.36 -7.58
CA THR A 220 -12.36 12.32 -8.83
C THR A 220 -11.44 12.35 -10.05
N ASN A 221 -11.91 11.79 -11.17
CA ASN A 221 -11.15 11.81 -12.42
C ASN A 221 -10.80 13.23 -12.88
N ASP A 222 -11.69 14.19 -12.63
CA ASP A 222 -11.46 15.59 -12.98
C ASP A 222 -10.32 16.20 -12.16
N ARG A 223 -10.26 15.90 -10.86
CA ARG A 223 -9.18 16.35 -10.00
C ARG A 223 -7.84 15.76 -10.42
N LEU A 224 -7.79 14.45 -10.68
CA LEU A 224 -6.58 13.76 -11.17
C LEU A 224 -6.13 14.33 -12.52
N THR A 225 -7.08 14.58 -13.43
CA THR A 225 -6.79 15.19 -14.74
C THR A 225 -6.19 16.59 -14.58
N ASN A 226 -6.80 17.43 -13.75
CA ASN A 226 -6.30 18.79 -13.50
C ASN A 226 -4.92 18.76 -12.83
N SER A 227 -4.70 17.91 -11.82
CA SER A 227 -3.39 17.75 -11.17
C SER A 227 -2.33 17.27 -12.15
N SER A 228 -2.69 16.36 -13.07
CA SER A 228 -1.78 15.88 -14.14
C SER A 228 -1.40 17.00 -15.10
N ILE A 229 -2.36 17.83 -15.52
CA ILE A 229 -2.10 18.99 -16.40
C ILE A 229 -1.19 20.00 -15.69
N GLU A 230 -1.51 20.40 -14.47
CA GLU A 230 -0.71 21.37 -13.73
C GLU A 230 0.72 20.85 -13.46
N SER A 231 0.87 19.58 -13.11
CA SER A 231 2.20 18.97 -12.92
C SER A 231 2.99 18.91 -14.21
N PHE A 232 2.35 18.60 -15.35
CA PHE A 232 2.96 18.64 -16.67
C PHE A 232 3.49 20.06 -16.97
N MET A 233 2.64 21.07 -16.85
CA MET A 233 2.99 22.45 -17.12
C MET A 233 4.14 22.97 -16.25
N LYS A 234 4.18 22.53 -15.00
CA LYS A 234 5.25 22.90 -14.04
C LYS A 234 6.56 22.15 -14.35
N ARG A 235 6.49 20.89 -14.75
CA ARG A 235 7.65 20.04 -14.98
C ARG A 235 8.35 20.31 -16.29
N PHE A 236 7.59 20.68 -17.34
CA PHE A 236 8.06 20.79 -18.72
C PHE A 236 7.81 22.17 -19.32
N PRO A 237 8.27 23.27 -18.69
CA PRO A 237 7.93 24.62 -19.12
C PRO A 237 8.51 24.99 -20.49
N ASN A 238 9.61 24.34 -20.90
CA ASN A 238 10.35 24.64 -22.14
C ASN A 238 10.39 23.45 -23.11
N ALA A 239 9.61 22.42 -22.87
CA ALA A 239 9.56 21.25 -23.73
C ALA A 239 8.62 21.46 -24.92
N ARG A 240 8.79 20.63 -25.95
CA ARG A 240 7.82 20.45 -27.02
C ARG A 240 6.92 19.28 -26.74
N PRO A 241 5.66 19.46 -26.35
CA PRO A 241 4.70 18.36 -26.24
C PRO A 241 4.38 17.79 -27.62
N VAL A 242 4.29 16.45 -27.71
CA VAL A 242 3.89 15.76 -28.94
C VAL A 242 2.77 14.77 -28.60
N PHE A 243 1.59 15.01 -29.17
CA PHE A 243 0.43 14.14 -28.99
C PHE A 243 0.40 13.10 -30.10
N ILE A 244 0.29 11.82 -29.72
CA ILE A 244 0.16 10.71 -30.65
C ILE A 244 -1.26 10.18 -30.58
N ASP A 245 -1.98 10.27 -31.70
CA ASP A 245 -3.26 9.59 -31.87
C ASP A 245 -2.99 8.10 -32.16
N CYS A 246 -3.43 7.25 -31.25
CA CYS A 246 -3.27 5.81 -31.32
C CYS A 246 -4.46 5.10 -32.00
N ASN A 247 -5.41 5.85 -32.58
CA ASN A 247 -6.62 5.34 -33.21
C ASN A 247 -7.53 4.48 -32.29
N ASP A 248 -7.40 4.65 -30.99
CA ASP A 248 -8.22 3.96 -29.99
C ASP A 248 -9.57 4.65 -29.78
N LYS A 249 -10.62 4.09 -30.40
CA LYS A 249 -11.99 4.61 -30.29
C LYS A 249 -12.60 4.37 -28.90
N THR A 250 -11.98 3.55 -28.06
CA THR A 250 -12.46 3.21 -26.71
C THR A 250 -11.82 4.07 -25.62
N SER A 251 -10.86 4.91 -25.99
CA SER A 251 -10.10 5.73 -25.06
C SER A 251 -10.97 6.73 -24.31
N ASN A 252 -10.73 6.82 -23.01
CA ASN A 252 -11.28 7.84 -22.11
C ASN A 252 -10.28 8.96 -21.77
N LYS A 253 -9.12 9.02 -22.45
CA LYS A 253 -8.04 9.99 -22.17
C LYS A 253 -8.23 11.35 -22.87
N GLY A 254 -9.29 11.48 -23.65
CA GLY A 254 -9.62 12.73 -24.37
C GLY A 254 -9.73 13.95 -23.46
N LYS A 255 -10.28 13.80 -22.25
CA LYS A 255 -10.41 14.89 -21.27
C LYS A 255 -9.04 15.46 -20.86
N PHE A 256 -8.05 14.59 -20.62
CA PHE A 256 -6.68 15.00 -20.31
C PHE A 256 -5.98 15.61 -21.52
N THR A 257 -5.98 14.95 -22.67
CA THR A 257 -5.24 15.42 -23.85
C THR A 257 -5.82 16.72 -24.40
N PHE A 258 -7.16 16.86 -24.41
CA PHE A 258 -7.80 18.12 -24.80
C PHE A 258 -7.52 19.24 -23.78
N GLY A 259 -7.70 18.97 -22.49
CA GLY A 259 -7.44 19.95 -21.43
C GLY A 259 -5.98 20.43 -21.42
N LEU A 260 -5.03 19.52 -21.64
CA LEU A 260 -3.62 19.89 -21.75
C LEU A 260 -3.35 20.79 -22.99
N ARG A 261 -3.89 20.43 -24.17
CA ARG A 261 -3.75 21.28 -25.37
C ARG A 261 -4.33 22.68 -25.14
N THR A 262 -5.53 22.79 -24.59
CA THR A 262 -6.14 24.08 -24.25
C THR A 262 -5.24 24.90 -23.32
N ARG A 263 -4.60 24.24 -22.34
CA ARG A 263 -3.67 24.92 -21.43
C ARG A 263 -2.38 25.38 -22.15
N LEU A 264 -1.85 24.58 -23.06
CA LEU A 264 -0.69 24.93 -23.87
C LEU A 264 -1.00 26.13 -24.79
N GLU A 265 -2.14 26.10 -25.46
CA GLU A 265 -2.62 27.19 -26.34
C GLU A 265 -2.80 28.49 -25.56
N SER A 266 -3.40 28.44 -24.36
CA SER A 266 -3.57 29.63 -23.50
C SER A 266 -2.24 30.28 -23.07
N LYS A 267 -1.12 29.53 -23.18
CA LYS A 267 0.25 30.02 -22.90
C LYS A 267 1.12 30.17 -24.11
N ASN A 268 0.54 30.09 -25.33
CA ASN A 268 1.26 30.15 -26.61
C ASN A 268 2.41 29.13 -26.73
N ILE A 269 2.28 27.94 -26.07
CA ILE A 269 3.27 26.87 -26.18
C ILE A 269 2.94 26.02 -27.40
N GLN A 270 3.89 25.89 -28.31
CA GLN A 270 3.75 25.08 -29.52
C GLN A 270 3.86 23.59 -29.21
N TYR A 271 3.03 22.78 -29.85
CA TYR A 271 3.03 21.31 -29.71
C TYR A 271 2.89 20.64 -31.09
N GLY A 272 3.26 19.38 -31.18
CA GLY A 272 3.05 18.53 -32.36
C GLY A 272 1.84 17.61 -32.17
N ILE A 273 1.22 17.25 -33.29
CA ILE A 273 0.21 16.17 -33.34
C ILE A 273 0.59 15.21 -34.46
N THR A 274 0.61 13.93 -34.16
CA THR A 274 0.86 12.87 -35.14
C THR A 274 -0.04 11.66 -34.86
N ASN A 275 0.04 10.65 -35.73
CA ASN A 275 -0.76 9.45 -35.66
C ASN A 275 0.15 8.21 -35.76
N LEU A 276 -0.17 7.11 -35.10
CA LEU A 276 0.61 5.87 -35.18
C LEU A 276 0.73 5.32 -36.61
N ASN A 277 -0.27 5.56 -37.46
CA ASN A 277 -0.29 5.09 -38.86
C ASN A 277 0.43 6.05 -39.83
N SER A 278 0.93 7.21 -39.36
CA SER A 278 1.71 8.13 -40.23
C SER A 278 2.99 7.43 -40.70
N SER A 279 3.48 7.81 -41.91
CA SER A 279 4.81 7.42 -42.33
C SER A 279 5.88 7.95 -41.37
N ASP A 280 7.06 7.34 -41.35
CA ASP A 280 8.11 7.74 -40.41
C ASP A 280 8.56 9.19 -40.62
N ASP A 281 8.61 9.68 -41.88
CA ASP A 281 8.92 11.08 -42.19
C ASP A 281 7.87 12.05 -41.64
N LEU A 282 6.58 11.76 -41.83
CA LEU A 282 5.50 12.61 -41.31
C LEU A 282 5.43 12.58 -39.80
N PHE A 283 5.72 11.41 -39.20
CA PHE A 283 5.82 11.24 -37.77
C PHE A 283 6.96 12.09 -37.21
N ALA A 284 8.16 11.98 -37.77
CA ALA A 284 9.36 12.69 -37.33
C ALA A 284 9.23 14.22 -37.40
N LYS A 285 8.53 14.75 -38.41
CA LYS A 285 8.30 16.20 -38.58
C LYS A 285 7.60 16.89 -37.40
N GLN A 286 6.90 16.13 -36.55
CA GLN A 286 6.21 16.69 -35.38
C GLN A 286 7.12 16.91 -34.17
N PHE A 287 8.33 16.34 -34.20
CA PHE A 287 9.30 16.41 -33.10
C PHE A 287 10.32 17.53 -33.34
N SER A 288 10.81 18.09 -32.24
CA SER A 288 11.91 19.04 -32.23
C SER A 288 13.26 18.33 -32.17
N THR A 289 14.23 18.80 -32.95
CA THR A 289 15.61 18.30 -32.87
C THR A 289 16.42 19.02 -31.78
N THR A 290 15.92 20.12 -31.23
CA THR A 290 16.65 20.99 -30.29
C THR A 290 16.03 21.00 -28.89
N GLN A 291 14.69 20.83 -28.78
CA GLN A 291 13.98 20.82 -27.52
C GLN A 291 13.78 19.39 -27.03
N GLN A 292 13.51 19.23 -25.72
CA GLN A 292 13.00 17.97 -25.14
C GLN A 292 11.58 17.75 -25.67
N ASN A 293 11.34 16.61 -26.30
CA ASN A 293 10.01 16.22 -26.74
C ASN A 293 9.34 15.43 -25.62
N VAL A 294 8.17 15.85 -25.17
CA VAL A 294 7.36 15.12 -24.21
C VAL A 294 6.19 14.49 -24.93
N VAL A 295 6.19 13.18 -25.01
CA VAL A 295 5.24 12.39 -25.79
C VAL A 295 4.05 12.00 -24.94
N ILE A 296 2.85 12.28 -25.44
CA ILE A 296 1.57 11.99 -24.81
C ILE A 296 0.73 11.14 -25.77
N LEU A 297 0.32 9.96 -25.35
CA LEU A 297 -0.62 9.13 -26.09
C LEU A 297 -2.05 9.53 -25.77
N ASN A 298 -2.99 9.34 -26.70
CA ASN A 298 -4.41 9.52 -26.41
C ASN A 298 -5.09 8.27 -25.83
N THR A 299 -4.31 7.28 -25.38
CA THR A 299 -4.77 6.04 -24.75
C THR A 299 -3.81 5.55 -23.69
N ALA A 300 -4.34 4.76 -22.73
CA ALA A 300 -3.53 4.08 -21.71
C ALA A 300 -3.33 2.58 -22.00
N ARG A 301 -3.86 2.05 -23.09
CA ARG A 301 -3.85 0.62 -23.39
C ARG A 301 -2.47 0.11 -23.78
N SER A 302 -2.14 -1.12 -23.33
CA SER A 302 -0.84 -1.75 -23.57
C SER A 302 -0.51 -2.03 -25.05
N PRO A 303 -1.44 -2.50 -25.91
CA PRO A 303 -1.12 -2.73 -27.31
C PRO A 303 -0.69 -1.45 -28.04
N GLU A 304 -1.40 -0.36 -27.84
CA GLU A 304 -1.12 0.94 -28.45
C GLU A 304 0.16 1.57 -27.88
N LEU A 305 0.39 1.42 -26.56
CA LEU A 305 1.63 1.82 -25.91
C LEU A 305 2.84 1.09 -26.55
N THR A 306 2.73 -0.23 -26.73
CA THR A 306 3.80 -1.03 -27.33
C THR A 306 4.09 -0.59 -28.77
N GLN A 307 3.07 -0.28 -29.58
CA GLN A 307 3.24 0.22 -30.94
C GLN A 307 3.89 1.62 -30.96
N ALA A 308 3.44 2.50 -30.06
CA ALA A 308 4.01 3.84 -29.94
C ALA A 308 5.50 3.77 -29.54
N ILE A 309 5.85 2.93 -28.58
CA ILE A 309 7.24 2.73 -28.16
C ILE A 309 8.10 2.26 -29.33
N LYS A 310 7.66 1.24 -30.10
CA LYS A 310 8.39 0.77 -31.28
C LYS A 310 8.64 1.90 -32.30
N LYS A 311 7.63 2.73 -32.54
CA LYS A 311 7.74 3.86 -33.46
C LYS A 311 8.71 4.93 -32.95
N LEU A 312 8.72 5.19 -31.64
CA LEU A 312 9.67 6.08 -30.98
C LEU A 312 11.10 5.51 -30.97
N GLU A 313 11.26 4.21 -30.84
CA GLU A 313 12.56 3.54 -30.98
C GLU A 313 13.12 3.68 -32.39
N THR A 314 12.29 3.52 -33.43
CA THR A 314 12.65 3.78 -34.83
C THR A 314 13.05 5.23 -35.00
N LEU A 315 12.26 6.19 -34.51
CA LEU A 315 12.58 7.61 -34.57
C LEU A 315 13.96 7.93 -33.94
N ARG A 316 14.22 7.34 -32.76
CA ARG A 316 15.49 7.53 -32.05
C ARG A 316 16.67 6.90 -32.78
N ALA A 317 16.47 5.80 -33.50
CA ALA A 317 17.52 5.17 -34.30
C ALA A 317 17.97 6.08 -35.46
N TYR A 318 17.03 6.77 -36.08
CA TYR A 318 17.36 7.76 -37.17
C TYR A 318 17.80 9.13 -36.62
N HIS A 319 17.40 9.46 -35.37
CA HIS A 319 17.70 10.74 -34.73
C HIS A 319 18.27 10.55 -33.32
N PRO A 320 19.50 10.03 -33.18
CA PRO A 320 20.03 9.53 -31.85
C PRO A 320 20.20 10.65 -30.81
N PHE A 321 20.28 11.91 -31.21
CA PHE A 321 20.40 13.04 -30.28
C PHE A 321 19.06 13.65 -29.89
N MET A 322 17.95 13.15 -30.44
CA MET A 322 16.61 13.63 -30.11
C MET A 322 16.24 13.23 -28.70
N LYS A 323 15.91 14.20 -27.85
CA LYS A 323 15.47 13.95 -26.46
C LYS A 323 14.00 13.58 -26.47
N LEU A 324 13.69 12.37 -26.02
CA LEU A 324 12.34 11.82 -25.95
C LEU A 324 12.01 11.46 -24.48
N THR A 325 10.90 11.97 -23.99
CA THR A 325 10.34 11.69 -22.66
C THR A 325 8.90 11.23 -22.84
N LEU A 326 8.47 10.19 -22.14
CA LEU A 326 7.08 9.77 -22.11
C LEU A 326 6.34 10.40 -20.92
N PHE A 327 5.13 10.91 -21.14
CA PHE A 327 4.20 11.28 -20.09
C PHE A 327 2.98 10.38 -20.17
N GLY A 328 2.87 9.48 -19.21
CA GLY A 328 1.94 8.36 -19.24
C GLY A 328 0.70 8.53 -18.38
N TYR A 329 0.15 7.40 -17.97
CA TYR A 329 -1.07 7.27 -17.18
C TYR A 329 -0.87 6.29 -16.05
N THR A 330 -1.64 6.42 -14.95
CA THR A 330 -1.57 5.51 -13.80
C THR A 330 -1.72 4.04 -14.19
N GLU A 331 -2.53 3.74 -15.22
CA GLU A 331 -2.73 2.38 -15.72
C GLU A 331 -1.43 1.71 -16.21
N TRP A 332 -0.44 2.50 -16.66
CA TRP A 332 0.85 1.95 -17.10
C TRP A 332 1.65 1.30 -15.97
N MET A 333 1.34 1.65 -14.73
CA MET A 333 1.92 0.99 -13.55
C MET A 333 1.62 -0.52 -13.51
N MET A 334 0.53 -0.97 -14.15
CA MET A 334 0.18 -2.39 -14.26
C MET A 334 1.05 -3.15 -15.29
N TYR A 335 1.78 -2.43 -16.13
CA TYR A 335 2.61 -3.00 -17.19
C TYR A 335 4.10 -3.08 -16.83
N LEU A 336 4.48 -2.71 -15.61
CA LEU A 336 5.89 -2.66 -15.16
C LEU A 336 6.61 -4.00 -15.35
N GLY A 337 5.96 -5.14 -15.14
CA GLY A 337 6.58 -6.44 -15.37
C GLY A 337 7.01 -6.70 -16.83
N ILE A 338 6.55 -5.91 -17.78
CA ILE A 338 6.81 -6.07 -19.22
C ILE A 338 7.56 -4.86 -19.79
N ASP A 339 7.18 -3.67 -19.40
CA ASP A 339 7.59 -2.42 -20.05
C ASP A 339 8.50 -1.52 -19.18
N GLU A 340 8.87 -1.92 -17.96
CA GLU A 340 9.64 -1.08 -17.03
C GLU A 340 10.94 -0.56 -17.65
N GLN A 341 11.71 -1.43 -18.31
CA GLN A 341 12.95 -1.01 -18.97
C GLN A 341 12.70 0.03 -20.09
N LYS A 342 11.58 -0.08 -20.80
CA LYS A 342 11.19 0.90 -21.82
C LYS A 342 10.83 2.25 -21.20
N PHE A 343 10.20 2.25 -20.02
CA PHE A 343 9.94 3.50 -19.30
C PHE A 343 11.24 4.20 -18.90
N HIS A 344 12.23 3.45 -18.41
CA HIS A 344 13.57 3.99 -18.16
C HIS A 344 14.24 4.53 -19.43
N ASN A 345 14.16 3.80 -20.51
CA ASN A 345 14.76 4.19 -21.80
C ASN A 345 14.16 5.49 -22.36
N PHE A 346 12.92 5.82 -22.02
CA PHE A 346 12.22 7.01 -22.46
C PHE A 346 11.98 8.04 -21.34
N ASP A 347 12.75 7.97 -20.25
CA ASP A 347 12.68 8.95 -19.16
C ASP A 347 11.22 9.24 -18.75
N ALA A 348 10.44 8.17 -18.48
CA ALA A 348 8.98 8.25 -18.39
C ALA A 348 8.49 8.84 -17.08
N TYR A 349 7.44 9.65 -17.15
CA TYR A 349 6.72 10.23 -16.01
C TYR A 349 5.28 9.71 -15.98
N ILE A 350 4.87 9.12 -14.87
CA ILE A 350 3.52 8.59 -14.71
C ILE A 350 2.80 9.33 -13.57
N PRO A 351 1.71 10.07 -13.87
CA PRO A 351 0.84 10.68 -12.85
C PRO A 351 0.23 9.59 -11.95
N SER A 352 0.31 9.75 -10.63
CA SER A 352 -0.26 8.78 -9.70
C SER A 352 -0.56 9.37 -8.33
N THR A 353 -1.49 8.73 -7.60
CA THR A 353 -1.77 8.99 -6.18
C THR A 353 -1.08 7.99 -5.27
N PHE A 354 -0.39 7.01 -5.83
CA PHE A 354 0.35 5.98 -5.08
C PHE A 354 1.61 5.57 -5.83
N TYR A 355 2.55 4.98 -5.10
CA TYR A 355 3.71 4.31 -5.69
C TYR A 355 4.12 3.13 -4.83
N TYR A 356 4.01 1.91 -5.37
CA TYR A 356 4.48 0.70 -4.74
C TYR A 356 5.96 0.45 -5.08
N ASN A 357 6.82 0.49 -4.05
CA ASN A 357 8.25 0.18 -4.21
C ASN A 357 8.57 -1.19 -3.57
N PRO A 358 8.71 -2.26 -4.37
CA PRO A 358 9.06 -3.59 -3.85
C PRO A 358 10.49 -3.67 -3.31
N ALA A 359 11.38 -2.73 -3.65
CA ALA A 359 12.76 -2.70 -3.19
C ALA A 359 12.91 -2.06 -1.79
N ASP A 360 11.96 -1.25 -1.34
CA ASP A 360 11.98 -0.63 0.00
C ASP A 360 11.99 -1.72 1.09
N SER A 361 12.92 -1.62 2.04
CA SER A 361 13.11 -2.60 3.11
C SER A 361 11.88 -2.74 4.01
N ARG A 362 11.16 -1.65 4.27
CA ARG A 362 9.91 -1.66 5.07
C ARG A 362 8.79 -2.39 4.33
N THR A 363 8.70 -2.19 3.00
CA THR A 363 7.75 -2.91 2.15
C THR A 363 8.04 -4.41 2.15
N LYS A 364 9.31 -4.81 2.00
CA LYS A 364 9.75 -6.21 2.10
C LYS A 364 9.40 -6.81 3.46
N SER A 365 9.71 -6.11 4.55
CA SER A 365 9.42 -6.57 5.92
C SER A 365 7.92 -6.76 6.15
N LEU A 366 7.08 -5.82 5.69
CA LEU A 366 5.64 -5.92 5.81
C LEU A 366 5.08 -7.09 4.98
N THR A 367 5.57 -7.28 3.75
CA THR A 367 5.16 -8.40 2.89
C THR A 367 5.50 -9.74 3.53
N GLN A 368 6.71 -9.91 4.05
CA GLN A 368 7.13 -11.11 4.76
C GLN A 368 6.29 -11.36 6.03
N ALA A 369 6.01 -10.31 6.80
CA ALA A 369 5.13 -10.42 7.97
C ALA A 369 3.71 -10.83 7.56
N TYR A 370 3.18 -10.28 6.46
CA TYR A 370 1.87 -10.65 5.95
C TYR A 370 1.78 -12.16 5.62
N THR A 371 2.76 -12.70 4.88
CA THR A 371 2.81 -14.12 4.54
C THR A 371 2.87 -14.98 5.81
N ARG A 372 3.71 -14.60 6.79
CA ARG A 372 3.79 -15.31 8.09
C ARG A 372 2.47 -15.30 8.88
N TRP A 373 1.75 -14.16 8.87
CA TRP A 373 0.53 -14.02 9.68
C TRP A 373 -0.67 -14.73 9.07
N PHE A 374 -0.79 -14.70 7.75
CA PHE A 374 -1.99 -15.13 7.05
C PHE A 374 -1.78 -16.37 6.19
N HIS A 375 -0.57 -16.91 6.14
CA HIS A 375 -0.17 -18.10 5.37
C HIS A 375 -0.61 -18.01 3.90
N THR A 376 -0.54 -16.82 3.34
CA THR A 376 -0.85 -16.53 1.94
C THR A 376 -0.12 -15.27 1.50
N ASP A 377 0.19 -15.16 0.24
CA ASP A 377 0.78 -13.95 -0.32
C ASP A 377 -0.26 -12.86 -0.56
N MET A 378 0.20 -11.61 -0.64
CA MET A 378 -0.64 -10.48 -1.04
C MET A 378 -1.05 -10.65 -2.51
N GLN A 379 -2.27 -10.23 -2.86
CA GLN A 379 -2.75 -10.23 -4.25
C GLN A 379 -1.85 -9.39 -5.15
N GLN A 380 -1.64 -9.88 -6.38
CA GLN A 380 -0.86 -9.18 -7.41
C GLN A 380 -1.68 -8.05 -8.04
N SER A 381 -2.07 -7.07 -7.25
CA SER A 381 -2.83 -5.88 -7.65
C SER A 381 -2.00 -4.62 -7.44
N LEU A 382 -2.33 -3.54 -8.12
CA LEU A 382 -1.82 -2.20 -7.87
C LEU A 382 -2.99 -1.21 -7.74
N PRO A 383 -3.07 -0.49 -6.63
CA PRO A 383 -2.27 -0.62 -5.40
C PRO A 383 -2.46 -1.97 -4.69
N ARG A 384 -1.47 -2.41 -3.88
CA ARG A 384 -1.57 -3.59 -3.00
C ARG A 384 -2.55 -3.29 -1.87
N PHE A 385 -3.62 -4.07 -1.74
CA PHE A 385 -4.70 -3.78 -0.79
C PHE A 385 -4.25 -3.86 0.67
N ALA A 386 -3.44 -4.85 1.04
CA ALA A 386 -2.91 -4.94 2.40
C ALA A 386 -2.03 -3.73 2.76
N ILE A 387 -1.16 -3.29 1.86
CA ILE A 387 -0.30 -2.12 2.10
C ILE A 387 -1.14 -0.84 2.18
N THR A 388 -2.18 -0.73 1.34
CA THR A 388 -3.13 0.38 1.41
C THR A 388 -3.84 0.43 2.77
N GLY A 389 -4.33 -0.71 3.27
CA GLY A 389 -4.96 -0.79 4.59
C GLY A 389 -3.99 -0.43 5.73
N TYR A 390 -2.75 -0.89 5.62
CA TYR A 390 -1.69 -0.55 6.56
C TYR A 390 -1.40 0.95 6.57
N ASP A 391 -1.19 1.56 5.40
CA ASP A 391 -0.93 3.01 5.27
C ASP A 391 -2.07 3.86 5.80
N HIS A 392 -3.31 3.50 5.45
CA HIS A 392 -4.49 4.23 5.92
C HIS A 392 -4.61 4.17 7.45
N ALA A 393 -4.51 3.00 8.05
CA ALA A 393 -4.59 2.84 9.49
C ALA A 393 -3.45 3.57 10.21
N GLN A 394 -2.21 3.45 9.75
CA GLN A 394 -1.07 4.20 10.32
C GLN A 394 -1.31 5.70 10.27
N PHE A 395 -1.79 6.24 9.15
CA PHE A 395 -2.06 7.66 8.98
C PHE A 395 -3.16 8.16 9.93
N PHE A 396 -4.33 7.52 9.90
CA PHE A 396 -5.48 7.98 10.66
C PHE A 396 -5.28 7.78 12.16
N LEU A 397 -4.83 6.60 12.59
CA LEU A 397 -4.73 6.28 14.01
C LEU A 397 -3.63 7.08 14.71
N ARG A 398 -2.47 7.30 14.07
CA ARG A 398 -1.44 8.22 14.58
C ARG A 398 -1.94 9.65 14.69
N GLY A 399 -2.60 10.12 13.63
CA GLY A 399 -3.15 11.47 13.61
C GLY A 399 -4.19 11.68 14.69
N MET A 400 -5.11 10.73 14.88
CA MET A 400 -6.12 10.78 15.93
C MET A 400 -5.52 10.69 17.34
N ALA A 401 -4.53 9.84 17.54
CA ALA A 401 -3.82 9.74 18.83
C ALA A 401 -3.12 11.06 19.22
N LYS A 402 -2.56 11.77 18.23
CA LYS A 402 -1.81 13.01 18.45
C LYS A 402 -2.68 14.26 18.52
N TYR A 403 -3.71 14.36 17.69
CA TYR A 403 -4.52 15.56 17.51
C TYR A 403 -5.98 15.39 17.96
N GLY A 404 -6.41 14.18 18.34
CA GLY A 404 -7.78 13.90 18.77
C GLY A 404 -8.82 14.35 17.73
N LYS A 405 -9.85 15.04 18.20
CA LYS A 405 -10.92 15.59 17.34
C LYS A 405 -10.43 16.66 16.35
N ALA A 406 -9.32 17.34 16.64
CA ALA A 406 -8.73 18.36 15.76
C ALA A 406 -7.98 17.75 14.55
N PHE A 407 -7.84 16.43 14.47
CA PHE A 407 -7.23 15.77 13.32
C PHE A 407 -8.09 15.94 12.07
N LYS A 408 -7.54 16.59 11.05
CA LYS A 408 -8.15 16.83 9.74
C LYS A 408 -7.38 16.16 8.60
N GLY A 409 -6.27 15.48 8.88
CA GLY A 409 -5.44 14.83 7.87
C GLY A 409 -4.67 15.80 6.97
N ALA A 410 -4.48 17.05 7.38
CA ALA A 410 -3.64 18.00 6.67
C ALA A 410 -2.16 17.57 6.68
N LYS A 411 -1.37 18.01 5.68
CA LYS A 411 0.05 17.66 5.54
C LYS A 411 0.86 17.85 6.85
N ALA A 412 0.62 18.94 7.57
CA ALA A 412 1.30 19.25 8.83
C ALA A 412 0.88 18.34 10.01
N GLN A 413 -0.17 17.55 9.86
CA GLN A 413 -0.68 16.66 10.90
C GLN A 413 -0.22 15.21 10.71
N SER A 414 0.60 14.90 9.69
CA SER A 414 1.14 13.58 9.47
C SER A 414 2.65 13.56 9.70
N ASP A 415 3.11 12.65 10.55
CA ASP A 415 4.51 12.28 10.76
C ASP A 415 4.79 10.86 10.22
N TYR A 416 3.81 10.24 9.59
CA TYR A 416 3.91 8.91 9.01
C TYR A 416 4.44 8.97 7.58
N ARG A 417 5.50 8.20 7.29
CA ARG A 417 6.00 8.00 5.93
C ARG A 417 5.35 6.74 5.33
N PRO A 418 4.42 6.88 4.40
CA PRO A 418 3.69 5.75 3.82
C PRO A 418 4.61 4.82 3.03
N LEU A 419 4.16 3.57 2.86
CA LEU A 419 4.82 2.56 2.03
C LEU A 419 4.40 2.68 0.56
N GLN A 420 3.13 3.05 0.33
CA GLN A 420 2.55 3.06 -1.00
C GLN A 420 1.59 4.24 -1.23
N VAL A 421 0.72 4.57 -0.27
CA VAL A 421 -0.39 5.51 -0.45
C VAL A 421 -0.24 6.71 0.47
N PRO A 422 0.43 7.77 0.02
CA PRO A 422 0.47 9.03 0.77
C PRO A 422 -0.91 9.69 0.84
N LEU A 423 -1.22 10.28 2.00
CA LEU A 423 -2.47 10.96 2.25
C LEU A 423 -2.24 12.39 2.69
N VAL A 424 -2.94 13.31 2.04
CA VAL A 424 -3.03 14.74 2.42
C VAL A 424 -4.44 15.19 2.15
N PHE A 425 -5.19 15.48 3.20
CA PHE A 425 -6.58 15.84 3.04
C PHE A 425 -6.77 17.36 2.95
N LYS A 426 -7.66 17.77 2.05
CA LYS A 426 -8.20 19.14 1.95
C LYS A 426 -9.71 19.10 2.04
N GLN A 427 -10.27 20.16 2.58
CA GLN A 427 -11.72 20.31 2.70
C GLN A 427 -12.37 20.50 1.32
N ILE A 428 -13.48 19.79 1.09
CA ILE A 428 -14.32 19.90 -0.10
C ILE A 428 -15.65 20.53 0.30
N GLY A 429 -16.05 21.56 -0.45
CA GLY A 429 -17.25 22.31 -0.12
C GLY A 429 -17.16 22.93 1.27
N SER A 430 -18.24 22.81 2.03
CA SER A 430 -18.32 23.34 3.41
C SER A 430 -18.00 22.28 4.48
N ALA A 431 -17.77 21.03 4.14
CA ALA A 431 -17.84 19.95 5.11
C ALA A 431 -16.70 18.93 5.06
N GLY A 432 -16.74 17.95 4.16
CA GLY A 432 -15.89 16.77 4.22
C GLY A 432 -14.47 16.98 3.70
N MET A 433 -13.67 15.96 3.82
CA MET A 433 -12.26 15.96 3.49
C MET A 433 -11.99 15.00 2.32
N GLN A 434 -11.27 15.46 1.29
CA GLN A 434 -10.83 14.63 0.18
C GLN A 434 -9.31 14.60 0.13
N ASN A 435 -8.74 13.43 -0.15
CA ASN A 435 -7.31 13.31 -0.40
C ASN A 435 -6.91 14.13 -1.63
N ASP A 436 -5.90 14.98 -1.46
CA ASP A 436 -5.37 15.88 -2.48
C ASP A 436 -3.94 15.49 -2.89
N PHE A 437 -3.43 14.40 -2.37
CA PHE A 437 -2.06 13.98 -2.67
C PHE A 437 -1.90 13.60 -4.14
N PHE A 438 -0.84 14.13 -4.76
CA PHE A 438 -0.48 13.85 -6.14
C PHE A 438 1.03 13.79 -6.31
N GLN A 439 1.51 12.91 -7.18
CA GLN A 439 2.91 12.75 -7.54
C GLN A 439 3.09 12.33 -9.00
N LEU A 440 4.27 12.56 -9.53
CA LEU A 440 4.76 11.90 -10.73
C LEU A 440 5.73 10.80 -10.32
N VAL A 441 5.50 9.58 -10.78
CA VAL A 441 6.46 8.48 -10.70
C VAL A 441 7.37 8.59 -11.92
N HIS A 442 8.66 8.83 -11.68
CA HIS A 442 9.66 9.11 -12.70
C HIS A 442 10.63 7.95 -12.83
N PHE A 443 10.72 7.38 -14.00
CA PHE A 443 11.61 6.30 -14.40
C PHE A 443 12.88 6.88 -15.03
N LEU A 444 13.92 7.04 -14.22
CA LEU A 444 15.17 7.62 -14.66
C LEU A 444 15.94 6.70 -15.61
N PRO A 445 16.68 7.25 -16.59
CA PRO A 445 17.50 6.45 -17.52
C PRO A 445 18.56 5.58 -16.86
N ASN A 446 18.95 5.85 -15.62
CA ASN A 446 19.90 5.05 -14.83
C ASN A 446 19.27 3.83 -14.13
N GLY A 447 18.00 3.54 -14.40
CA GLY A 447 17.29 2.41 -13.78
C GLY A 447 16.67 2.69 -12.41
N ASN A 448 16.82 3.90 -11.87
CA ASN A 448 16.17 4.30 -10.62
C ASN A 448 14.74 4.79 -10.86
N ILE A 449 13.91 4.67 -9.84
CA ILE A 449 12.55 5.23 -9.84
C ILE A 449 12.43 6.19 -8.67
N GLU A 450 11.92 7.39 -8.93
CA GLU A 450 11.64 8.39 -7.91
C GLU A 450 10.19 8.86 -7.94
N ALA A 451 9.68 9.29 -6.79
CA ALA A 451 8.35 9.87 -6.67
C ALA A 451 8.47 11.38 -6.41
N ILE A 452 8.04 12.19 -7.38
CA ILE A 452 8.10 13.66 -7.32
C ILE A 452 6.74 14.16 -6.85
N THR A 453 6.67 14.73 -5.66
CA THR A 453 5.42 15.24 -5.06
C THR A 453 5.13 16.68 -5.47
N TYR A 454 3.83 17.05 -5.57
CA TYR A 454 3.34 18.37 -5.98
C TYR A 454 2.43 19.01 -4.94
#